data_f9cd1cf2d80407ab9aa8e71bc55da3c8
#
_entry.id   f9cd1cf2d80407ab9aa8e71bc55da3c8
#
_cell.length_a   1.000
_cell.length_b   1.000
_cell.length_c   1.000
_cell.angle_alpha   90.00
_cell.angle_beta   90.00
_cell.angle_gamma   90.00
#
_symmetry.space_group_name_H-M   'P 1'
#
loop_
_entity.id
_entity.type
_entity.pdbx_description
1 polymer ?
#
loop_
_entity_poly.entity_id
_entity_poly.type
_entity_poly.pdbx_seq_one_letter_code
_entity_poly.pdbx_strand_id
1 'polypeptide(L)'
;MTYADAIRFLYSLRWFGAKFGLANSFKLAALAGNPQNRLRFIHVAGTNGKGSTCAMLESIYRAAGLRVGLFTSPHLVAFGERIQVNRRVISERDIGRLVAEIQALLEEGWGKSASHAAASLLAAGAEAAGSAGADVTADHPTFFEVVTIMALRYFAEQKCDLVIWETGLGGRLDSTNIVTPLTSVITNIQYDHQKWLGETLASIAAEKAGIIKPGIPLITAAEGKAALRVITETARRQNAPLTILAREEMYQPPLNTIQLPLLGQHQKMNAAVAVATARALAAQVPVNDDTIRAGLSRVHWAGRLQLVTRPSGQQILLDGAHNVGGAGILAAAVREYFPSAKLTLVLGILRDKDWPRMCDILAPLAERILLVLVPSERSATPQELAAACRSANPRAQVSECTSLREALVATSGDAFLTVAGSLYLVGEAMELLHLSPAKTSDERGLNEWSGSSAPAEAAASSRR
;
A
#
# COMPACT_ATOMS: atom_id res chain seq x y z
N MET A 1 26.66 1.52 -8.49
CA MET A 1 26.27 2.27 -7.27
C MET A 1 26.11 1.26 -6.14
N THR A 2 26.55 1.56 -4.93
CA THR A 2 26.29 0.70 -3.77
C THR A 2 24.81 0.76 -3.38
N TYR A 3 24.31 -0.22 -2.62
CA TYR A 3 22.93 -0.20 -2.12
C TYR A 3 22.66 1.04 -1.26
N ALA A 4 23.57 1.36 -0.34
CA ALA A 4 23.44 2.53 0.52
C ALA A 4 23.38 3.85 -0.27
N ASP A 5 24.18 3.97 -1.36
CA ASP A 5 24.11 5.15 -2.24
C ASP A 5 22.78 5.22 -2.97
N ALA A 6 22.27 4.08 -3.43
CA ALA A 6 20.98 3.99 -4.11
C ALA A 6 19.84 4.43 -3.19
N ILE A 7 19.83 3.95 -1.95
CA ILE A 7 18.82 4.35 -0.95
C ILE A 7 18.93 5.85 -0.64
N ARG A 8 20.14 6.40 -0.48
CA ARG A 8 20.31 7.85 -0.29
C ARG A 8 19.80 8.66 -1.49
N PHE A 9 20.05 8.19 -2.71
CA PHE A 9 19.50 8.83 -3.90
C PHE A 9 17.98 8.79 -3.91
N LEU A 10 17.36 7.66 -3.60
CA LEU A 10 15.90 7.54 -3.52
C LEU A 10 15.33 8.46 -2.43
N TYR A 11 16.03 8.64 -1.30
CA TYR A 11 15.64 9.61 -0.29
C TYR A 11 15.64 11.05 -0.82
N SER A 12 16.63 11.42 -1.65
CA SER A 12 16.68 12.76 -2.24
C SER A 12 15.48 13.09 -3.10
N LEU A 13 14.88 12.09 -3.75
CA LEU A 13 13.71 12.28 -4.59
C LEU A 13 12.42 12.63 -3.81
N ARG A 14 12.39 12.39 -2.49
CA ARG A 14 11.25 12.77 -1.64
C ARG A 14 11.00 14.27 -1.60
N TRP A 15 12.03 15.08 -1.79
CA TRP A 15 11.92 16.55 -1.84
C TRP A 15 11.01 17.05 -2.95
N PHE A 16 10.85 16.27 -4.04
CA PHE A 16 9.93 16.61 -5.13
C PHE A 16 8.46 16.35 -4.79
N GLY A 17 8.18 15.83 -3.59
CA GLY A 17 6.83 15.64 -3.06
C GLY A 17 5.98 14.66 -3.84
N ALA A 18 4.66 14.83 -3.75
CA ALA A 18 3.68 14.14 -4.58
C ALA A 18 3.20 15.08 -5.68
N LYS A 19 3.33 14.65 -6.93
CA LYS A 19 2.85 15.38 -8.11
C LYS A 19 1.74 14.59 -8.78
N PHE A 20 0.74 15.29 -9.25
CA PHE A 20 -0.37 14.69 -10.00
C PHE A 20 -0.16 14.95 -11.48
N GLY A 21 0.00 13.88 -12.24
CA GLY A 21 0.21 13.92 -13.67
C GLY A 21 1.00 12.70 -14.14
N LEU A 22 0.89 12.37 -15.42
CA LEU A 22 1.57 11.21 -16.00
C LEU A 22 2.71 11.61 -16.94
N ALA A 23 2.90 12.90 -17.19
CA ALA A 23 3.88 13.39 -18.17
C ALA A 23 5.30 12.91 -17.88
N ASN A 24 5.76 13.07 -16.63
CA ASN A 24 7.08 12.60 -16.21
C ASN A 24 7.20 11.07 -16.25
N SER A 25 6.15 10.37 -15.84
CA SER A 25 6.13 8.89 -15.90
C SER A 25 6.23 8.40 -17.35
N PHE A 26 5.50 8.99 -18.29
CA PHE A 26 5.62 8.65 -19.72
C PHE A 26 6.98 9.03 -20.29
N LYS A 27 7.50 10.21 -19.97
CA LYS A 27 8.81 10.67 -20.44
C LYS A 27 9.92 9.75 -19.94
N LEU A 28 9.93 9.41 -18.64
CA LEU A 28 10.93 8.52 -18.07
C LEU A 28 10.79 7.09 -18.61
N ALA A 29 9.55 6.61 -18.82
CA ALA A 29 9.31 5.32 -19.46
C ALA A 29 9.85 5.27 -20.90
N ALA A 30 9.66 6.35 -21.68
CA ALA A 30 10.20 6.46 -23.04
C ALA A 30 11.72 6.42 -23.06
N LEU A 31 12.39 7.19 -22.18
CA LEU A 31 13.85 7.15 -22.01
C LEU A 31 14.35 5.76 -21.59
N ALA A 32 13.56 5.04 -20.78
CA ALA A 32 13.84 3.67 -20.37
C ALA A 32 13.52 2.62 -21.46
N GLY A 33 13.10 3.02 -22.66
CA GLY A 33 12.75 2.12 -23.77
C GLY A 33 11.38 1.49 -23.66
N ASN A 34 10.43 2.16 -23.00
CA ASN A 34 9.03 1.72 -22.81
C ASN A 34 8.89 0.27 -22.31
N PRO A 35 9.50 -0.09 -21.17
CA PRO A 35 9.50 -1.47 -20.68
C PRO A 35 8.10 -2.04 -20.45
N GLN A 36 7.10 -1.18 -20.16
CA GLN A 36 5.70 -1.56 -19.97
C GLN A 36 5.09 -2.23 -21.19
N ASN A 37 5.54 -1.91 -22.41
CA ASN A 37 4.99 -2.48 -23.64
C ASN A 37 5.34 -3.97 -23.86
N ARG A 38 6.27 -4.50 -23.05
CA ARG A 38 6.71 -5.90 -23.11
C ARG A 38 6.12 -6.77 -22.00
N LEU A 39 5.22 -6.21 -21.18
CA LEU A 39 4.67 -6.84 -19.99
C LEU A 39 3.14 -6.90 -20.06
N ARG A 40 2.56 -7.88 -19.38
CA ARG A 40 1.12 -8.02 -19.19
C ARG A 40 0.78 -7.69 -17.74
N PHE A 41 -0.31 -6.96 -17.50
CA PHE A 41 -0.63 -6.44 -16.18
C PHE A 41 -2.03 -6.84 -15.70
N ILE A 42 -2.17 -7.03 -14.39
CA ILE A 42 -3.40 -6.88 -13.64
C ILE A 42 -3.24 -5.63 -12.79
N HIS A 43 -4.02 -4.58 -13.05
CA HIS A 43 -3.88 -3.28 -12.38
C HIS A 43 -4.89 -3.14 -11.26
N VAL A 44 -4.42 -2.93 -10.03
CA VAL A 44 -5.23 -2.99 -8.81
C VAL A 44 -5.25 -1.66 -8.10
N ALA A 45 -6.44 -1.05 -8.00
CA ALA A 45 -6.72 0.14 -7.18
C ALA A 45 -7.71 -0.18 -6.05
N GLY A 46 -7.92 0.75 -5.15
CA GLY A 46 -8.87 0.63 -4.04
C GLY A 46 -8.43 1.44 -2.83
N THR A 47 -9.25 1.54 -1.81
CA THR A 47 -8.85 2.15 -0.54
C THR A 47 -8.13 1.11 0.31
N ASN A 48 -8.79 0.05 0.71
CA ASN A 48 -8.25 -1.05 1.47
C ASN A 48 -8.25 -2.36 0.64
N GLY A 49 -7.45 -3.36 1.04
CA GLY A 49 -7.43 -4.67 0.39
C GLY A 49 -6.55 -4.80 -0.85
N LYS A 50 -6.02 -3.72 -1.41
CA LYS A 50 -5.16 -3.76 -2.62
C LYS A 50 -4.03 -4.78 -2.50
N GLY A 51 -3.13 -4.58 -1.55
CA GLY A 51 -1.96 -5.46 -1.37
C GLY A 51 -2.33 -6.91 -1.08
N SER A 52 -3.40 -7.18 -0.29
CA SER A 52 -3.89 -8.55 -0.04
C SER A 52 -4.40 -9.20 -1.34
N THR A 53 -5.19 -8.48 -2.14
CA THR A 53 -5.67 -8.95 -3.44
C THR A 53 -4.50 -9.19 -4.40
N CYS A 54 -3.51 -8.28 -4.43
CA CYS A 54 -2.29 -8.46 -5.22
C CYS A 54 -1.52 -9.71 -4.80
N ALA A 55 -1.35 -9.95 -3.49
CA ALA A 55 -0.67 -11.15 -2.99
C ALA A 55 -1.42 -12.45 -3.33
N MET A 56 -2.76 -12.42 -3.30
CA MET A 56 -3.60 -13.56 -3.70
C MET A 56 -3.49 -13.85 -5.20
N LEU A 57 -3.55 -12.84 -6.04
CA LEU A 57 -3.36 -12.96 -7.49
C LEU A 57 -1.96 -13.49 -7.82
N GLU A 58 -0.93 -12.91 -7.21
CA GLU A 58 0.45 -13.41 -7.38
C GLU A 58 0.54 -14.89 -7.00
N SER A 59 -0.01 -15.28 -5.86
CA SER A 59 0.04 -16.66 -5.39
C SER A 59 -0.71 -17.63 -6.30
N ILE A 60 -1.87 -17.24 -6.85
CA ILE A 60 -2.62 -18.04 -7.83
C ILE A 60 -1.79 -18.25 -9.10
N TYR A 61 -1.28 -17.18 -9.71
CA TYR A 61 -0.57 -17.29 -10.99
C TYR A 61 0.82 -17.90 -10.85
N ARG A 62 1.48 -17.70 -9.72
CA ARG A 62 2.71 -18.43 -9.39
C ARG A 62 2.46 -19.94 -9.20
N ALA A 63 1.33 -20.32 -8.59
CA ALA A 63 0.91 -21.73 -8.49
C ALA A 63 0.61 -22.34 -9.87
N ALA A 64 0.21 -21.54 -10.86
CA ALA A 64 0.07 -21.92 -12.25
C ALA A 64 1.41 -22.08 -12.99
N GLY A 65 2.54 -21.86 -12.32
CA GLY A 65 3.87 -21.97 -12.91
C GLY A 65 4.36 -20.73 -13.66
N LEU A 66 3.63 -19.61 -13.63
CA LEU A 66 4.05 -18.37 -14.27
C LEU A 66 5.15 -17.68 -13.47
N ARG A 67 5.98 -16.90 -14.17
CA ARG A 67 6.91 -15.96 -13.57
C ARG A 67 6.16 -14.66 -13.32
N VAL A 68 5.77 -14.43 -12.07
CA VAL A 68 4.90 -13.31 -11.68
C VAL A 68 5.71 -12.20 -11.04
N GLY A 69 5.64 -11.00 -11.63
CA GLY A 69 6.06 -9.75 -11.00
C GLY A 69 4.98 -9.25 -10.05
N LEU A 70 5.39 -8.75 -8.89
CA LEU A 70 4.52 -8.12 -7.90
C LEU A 70 5.06 -6.75 -7.53
N PHE A 71 4.29 -5.71 -7.81
CA PHE A 71 4.55 -4.34 -7.39
C PHE A 71 3.53 -3.89 -6.37
N THR A 72 3.98 -3.49 -5.19
CA THR A 72 3.12 -3.07 -4.08
C THR A 72 3.69 -1.86 -3.32
N SER A 73 2.82 -1.12 -2.65
CA SER A 73 3.21 0.03 -1.82
C SER A 73 2.22 0.30 -0.69
N PRO A 74 2.68 0.86 0.45
CA PRO A 74 4.07 1.03 0.83
C PRO A 74 4.74 -0.30 1.26
N HIS A 75 6.06 -0.31 1.49
CA HIS A 75 6.75 -1.42 2.14
C HIS A 75 6.61 -1.33 3.67
N LEU A 76 6.79 -2.44 4.38
CA LEU A 76 6.75 -2.49 5.83
C LEU A 76 8.13 -2.24 6.46
N VAL A 77 9.15 -2.93 6.00
CA VAL A 77 10.50 -2.90 6.56
C VAL A 77 11.51 -2.42 5.52
N ALA A 78 11.65 -3.13 4.40
CA ALA A 78 12.67 -2.88 3.41
C ALA A 78 12.09 -2.42 2.07
N PHE A 79 12.78 -1.50 1.41
CA PHE A 79 12.41 -0.96 0.11
C PHE A 79 12.16 -2.04 -0.96
N GLY A 80 12.98 -3.10 -0.95
CA GLY A 80 12.84 -4.21 -1.90
C GLY A 80 11.50 -4.94 -1.85
N GLU A 81 10.74 -4.84 -0.75
CA GLU A 81 9.39 -5.42 -0.65
C GLU A 81 8.43 -4.91 -1.73
N ARG A 82 8.68 -3.70 -2.27
CA ARG A 82 7.87 -3.10 -3.33
C ARG A 82 7.96 -3.82 -4.67
N ILE A 83 9.07 -4.54 -4.92
CA ILE A 83 9.39 -5.15 -6.21
C ILE A 83 9.80 -6.60 -6.00
N GLN A 84 8.93 -7.52 -6.35
CA GLN A 84 9.16 -8.95 -6.15
C GLN A 84 8.92 -9.73 -7.44
N VAL A 85 9.65 -10.81 -7.63
CA VAL A 85 9.39 -11.80 -8.68
C VAL A 85 9.27 -13.18 -8.04
N ASN A 86 8.10 -13.84 -8.20
CA ASN A 86 7.78 -15.10 -7.54
C ASN A 86 8.04 -15.07 -6.02
N ARG A 87 7.65 -13.99 -5.35
CA ARG A 87 7.82 -13.71 -3.90
C ARG A 87 9.27 -13.52 -3.45
N ARG A 88 10.22 -13.45 -4.37
CA ARG A 88 11.59 -13.05 -4.06
C ARG A 88 11.73 -11.57 -4.28
N VAL A 89 12.09 -10.85 -3.23
CA VAL A 89 12.36 -9.41 -3.29
C VAL A 89 13.54 -9.13 -4.22
N ILE A 90 13.52 -8.00 -4.89
CA ILE A 90 14.65 -7.51 -5.71
C ILE A 90 15.92 -7.45 -4.85
N SER A 91 17.06 -7.87 -5.41
CA SER A 91 18.32 -7.86 -4.69
C SER A 91 18.87 -6.44 -4.49
N GLU A 92 19.62 -6.22 -3.40
CA GLU A 92 20.35 -4.95 -3.16
C GLU A 92 21.26 -4.56 -4.34
N ARG A 93 21.89 -5.57 -4.97
CA ARG A 93 22.72 -5.40 -6.18
C ARG A 93 21.91 -4.86 -7.35
N ASP A 94 20.70 -5.41 -7.59
CA ASP A 94 19.84 -4.98 -8.68
C ASP A 94 19.26 -3.59 -8.41
N ILE A 95 18.92 -3.27 -7.14
CA ILE A 95 18.51 -1.93 -6.74
C ILE A 95 19.61 -0.92 -7.05
N GLY A 96 20.86 -1.18 -6.60
CA GLY A 96 22.01 -0.31 -6.87
C GLY A 96 22.27 -0.09 -8.37
N ARG A 97 22.17 -1.16 -9.17
CA ARG A 97 22.32 -1.10 -10.63
C ARG A 97 21.23 -0.27 -11.29
N LEU A 98 19.96 -0.60 -11.01
CA LEU A 98 18.79 0.05 -11.63
C LEU A 98 18.70 1.52 -11.24
N VAL A 99 18.99 1.87 -10.00
CA VAL A 99 19.01 3.27 -9.56
C VAL A 99 20.10 4.06 -10.31
N ALA A 100 21.30 3.49 -10.49
CA ALA A 100 22.35 4.15 -11.27
C ALA A 100 21.95 4.35 -12.73
N GLU A 101 21.30 3.37 -13.35
CA GLU A 101 20.79 3.47 -14.72
C GLU A 101 19.70 4.54 -14.84
N ILE A 102 18.76 4.59 -13.88
CA ILE A 102 17.69 5.60 -13.90
C ILE A 102 18.23 6.99 -13.63
N GLN A 103 19.24 7.12 -12.75
CA GLN A 103 19.92 8.40 -12.53
C GLN A 103 20.48 8.96 -13.84
N ALA A 104 21.11 8.13 -14.66
CA ALA A 104 21.60 8.55 -15.99
C ALA A 104 20.44 9.00 -16.91
N LEU A 105 19.31 8.31 -16.90
CA LEU A 105 18.12 8.72 -17.67
C LEU A 105 17.51 10.04 -17.15
N LEU A 106 17.55 10.28 -15.85
CA LEU A 106 17.12 11.55 -15.27
C LEU A 106 18.02 12.70 -15.70
N GLU A 107 19.34 12.49 -15.73
CA GLU A 107 20.30 13.49 -16.23
C GLU A 107 20.09 13.77 -17.73
N GLU A 108 19.80 12.75 -18.54
CA GLU A 108 19.47 12.89 -19.95
C GLU A 108 18.16 13.67 -20.16
N GLY A 109 17.11 13.33 -19.41
CA GLY A 109 15.77 13.88 -19.58
C GLY A 109 15.53 15.26 -18.96
N TRP A 110 16.19 15.55 -17.82
CA TRP A 110 15.94 16.76 -17.02
C TRP A 110 17.20 17.58 -16.71
N GLY A 111 18.38 17.12 -17.20
CA GLY A 111 19.66 17.80 -17.04
C GLY A 111 20.34 17.53 -15.70
N LYS A 112 21.68 17.70 -15.68
CA LYS A 112 22.54 17.46 -14.50
C LYS A 112 22.20 18.36 -13.32
N SER A 113 21.79 19.60 -13.57
CA SER A 113 21.46 20.57 -12.52
C SER A 113 20.32 20.08 -11.60
N ALA A 114 19.32 19.42 -12.15
CA ALA A 114 18.18 18.90 -11.38
C ALA A 114 18.61 17.75 -10.44
N SER A 115 19.45 16.83 -10.92
CA SER A 115 19.96 15.71 -10.12
C SER A 115 20.93 16.20 -9.02
N HIS A 116 21.75 17.23 -9.29
CA HIS A 116 22.65 17.83 -8.30
C HIS A 116 21.92 18.67 -7.26
N ALA A 117 20.82 19.36 -7.63
CA ALA A 117 20.01 20.11 -6.69
C ALA A 117 19.42 19.17 -5.60
N ALA A 118 18.94 18.01 -5.99
CA ALA A 118 18.45 16.99 -5.03
C ALA A 118 19.54 16.52 -4.06
N ALA A 119 20.75 16.28 -4.56
CA ALA A 119 21.88 15.86 -3.72
C ALA A 119 22.37 16.99 -2.79
N SER A 120 22.37 18.24 -3.27
CA SER A 120 22.78 19.42 -2.50
C SER A 120 21.78 19.76 -1.38
N LEU A 121 20.50 19.60 -1.62
CA LEU A 121 19.44 19.79 -0.61
C LEU A 121 19.55 18.78 0.54
N LEU A 122 19.95 17.54 0.25
CA LEU A 122 20.25 16.54 1.29
C LEU A 122 21.45 16.91 2.15
N ALA A 123 22.47 17.52 1.53
CA ALA A 123 23.70 17.91 2.24
C ALA A 123 23.50 19.17 3.10
N ALA A 124 22.57 20.05 2.72
CA ALA A 124 22.33 21.34 3.36
C ALA A 124 21.36 21.30 4.57
N GLY A 125 20.65 20.19 4.78
CA GLY A 125 19.62 20.09 5.84
C GLY A 125 18.35 20.89 5.52
N ALA A 126 17.26 20.61 6.27
CA ALA A 126 15.91 21.13 6.02
C ALA A 126 15.75 22.67 6.06
N GLU A 127 16.68 23.39 6.67
CA GLU A 127 16.57 24.84 6.85
C GLU A 127 16.96 25.69 5.63
N ALA A 128 17.69 25.13 4.67
CA ALA A 128 18.17 25.86 3.48
C ALA A 128 17.21 25.85 2.27
N ALA A 129 16.10 25.15 2.35
CA ALA A 129 15.20 24.90 1.21
C ALA A 129 14.28 26.09 0.84
N GLY A 130 14.31 27.18 1.61
CA GLY A 130 13.29 28.26 1.52
C GLY A 130 13.47 29.27 0.38
N SER A 131 14.57 29.33 -0.35
CA SER A 131 14.81 30.47 -1.23
C SER A 131 15.46 30.25 -2.61
N ALA A 132 15.87 29.04 -2.97
CA ALA A 132 16.71 28.87 -4.16
C ALA A 132 16.22 27.90 -5.25
N GLY A 133 14.99 27.38 -5.22
CA GLY A 133 14.72 26.24 -6.08
C GLY A 133 13.31 26.02 -6.64
N ALA A 134 12.39 26.95 -6.54
CA ALA A 134 10.99 26.71 -6.93
C ALA A 134 10.78 26.36 -8.41
N ASP A 135 11.61 26.84 -9.33
CA ASP A 135 11.42 26.68 -10.77
C ASP A 135 12.08 25.39 -11.32
N VAL A 136 13.19 24.96 -10.76
CA VAL A 136 13.92 23.74 -11.21
C VAL A 136 13.26 22.46 -10.69
N THR A 137 12.50 22.54 -9.60
CA THR A 137 11.85 21.38 -8.96
C THR A 137 10.51 20.99 -9.57
N ALA A 138 9.88 21.89 -10.32
CA ALA A 138 8.52 21.70 -10.83
C ALA A 138 8.40 20.52 -11.81
N ASP A 139 9.41 20.27 -12.63
CA ASP A 139 9.38 19.26 -13.69
C ASP A 139 10.11 17.94 -13.37
N HIS A 140 10.89 17.86 -12.28
CA HIS A 140 11.66 16.64 -11.98
C HIS A 140 10.74 15.49 -11.52
N PRO A 141 10.99 14.23 -11.94
CA PRO A 141 10.25 13.07 -11.45
C PRO A 141 10.33 12.89 -9.94
N THR A 142 9.24 12.45 -9.36
CA THR A 142 9.10 12.12 -7.94
C THR A 142 9.71 10.77 -7.61
N PHE A 143 9.90 10.48 -6.32
CA PHE A 143 10.29 9.17 -5.82
C PHE A 143 9.43 8.04 -6.41
N PHE A 144 8.09 8.19 -6.37
CA PHE A 144 7.20 7.11 -6.80
C PHE A 144 7.21 6.90 -8.32
N GLU A 145 7.36 7.96 -9.12
CA GLU A 145 7.56 7.85 -10.57
C GLU A 145 8.84 7.10 -10.92
N VAL A 146 9.94 7.41 -10.25
CA VAL A 146 11.23 6.71 -10.42
C VAL A 146 11.11 5.23 -10.05
N VAL A 147 10.52 4.92 -8.89
CA VAL A 147 10.35 3.53 -8.43
C VAL A 147 9.42 2.74 -9.36
N THR A 148 8.40 3.36 -9.92
CA THR A 148 7.51 2.77 -10.92
C THR A 148 8.29 2.32 -12.17
N ILE A 149 9.12 3.19 -12.72
CA ILE A 149 9.91 2.86 -13.92
C ILE A 149 11.02 1.84 -13.61
N MET A 150 11.62 1.92 -12.41
CA MET A 150 12.57 0.91 -11.94
C MET A 150 11.93 -0.49 -11.88
N ALA A 151 10.71 -0.60 -11.36
CA ALA A 151 9.97 -1.85 -11.28
C ALA A 151 9.65 -2.40 -12.69
N LEU A 152 9.19 -1.55 -13.62
CA LEU A 152 8.90 -1.95 -14.99
C LEU A 152 10.15 -2.50 -15.71
N ARG A 153 11.30 -1.83 -15.55
CA ARG A 153 12.58 -2.32 -16.10
C ARG A 153 12.95 -3.68 -15.51
N TYR A 154 12.90 -3.79 -14.19
CA TYR A 154 13.24 -5.05 -13.52
C TYR A 154 12.35 -6.20 -13.98
N PHE A 155 11.03 -6.02 -14.04
CA PHE A 155 10.12 -7.08 -14.49
C PHE A 155 10.33 -7.46 -15.96
N ALA A 156 10.64 -6.50 -16.83
CA ALA A 156 10.97 -6.78 -18.23
C ALA A 156 12.29 -7.57 -18.37
N GLU A 157 13.34 -7.20 -17.61
CA GLU A 157 14.61 -7.93 -17.55
C GLU A 157 14.43 -9.35 -17.00
N GLN A 158 13.58 -9.49 -15.97
CA GLN A 158 13.24 -10.78 -15.38
C GLN A 158 12.31 -11.62 -16.27
N LYS A 159 11.86 -11.09 -17.41
CA LYS A 159 10.93 -11.77 -18.34
C LYS A 159 9.68 -12.29 -17.62
N CYS A 160 9.05 -11.43 -16.81
CA CYS A 160 7.81 -11.77 -16.12
C CYS A 160 6.69 -12.06 -17.14
N ASP A 161 5.99 -13.17 -16.96
CA ASP A 161 4.83 -13.56 -17.80
C ASP A 161 3.61 -12.69 -17.49
N LEU A 162 3.48 -12.26 -16.23
CA LEU A 162 2.39 -11.45 -15.71
C LEU A 162 2.90 -10.56 -14.58
N VAL A 163 2.41 -9.33 -14.49
CA VAL A 163 2.72 -8.40 -13.42
C VAL A 163 1.44 -8.02 -12.68
N ILE A 164 1.43 -8.26 -11.38
CA ILE A 164 0.39 -7.77 -10.47
C ILE A 164 0.83 -6.38 -10.01
N TRP A 165 0.04 -5.37 -10.37
CA TRP A 165 0.45 -3.97 -10.39
C TRP A 165 -0.46 -3.12 -9.50
N GLU A 166 -0.03 -2.80 -8.27
CA GLU A 166 -0.79 -2.01 -7.30
C GLU A 166 -0.59 -0.51 -7.54
N THR A 167 -1.67 0.29 -7.49
CA THR A 167 -1.59 1.76 -7.47
C THR A 167 -1.01 2.25 -6.14
N GLY A 168 -0.24 3.34 -6.18
CA GLY A 168 0.22 4.03 -4.98
C GLY A 168 -0.90 4.83 -4.34
N LEU A 169 -1.42 5.84 -5.05
CA LEU A 169 -2.48 6.72 -4.55
C LEU A 169 -3.51 7.03 -5.64
N GLY A 170 -4.80 6.82 -5.31
CA GLY A 170 -5.86 7.08 -6.26
C GLY A 170 -5.86 6.07 -7.40
N GLY A 171 -5.56 6.51 -8.60
CA GLY A 171 -5.47 5.69 -9.82
C GLY A 171 -5.29 6.54 -11.08
N ARG A 172 -6.16 7.52 -11.33
CA ARG A 172 -6.18 8.33 -12.57
C ARG A 172 -4.86 8.99 -12.90
N LEU A 173 -4.22 9.61 -11.92
CA LEU A 173 -2.95 10.33 -12.05
C LEU A 173 -1.79 9.63 -11.33
N ASP A 174 -1.99 8.37 -10.94
CA ASP A 174 -0.95 7.55 -10.33
C ASP A 174 0.06 7.12 -11.39
N SER A 175 1.36 7.16 -11.07
CA SER A 175 2.43 6.81 -12.02
C SER A 175 2.33 5.39 -12.57
N THR A 176 1.61 4.50 -11.86
CA THR A 176 1.33 3.15 -12.35
C THR A 176 0.34 3.11 -13.52
N ASN A 177 -0.41 4.21 -13.76
CA ASN A 177 -1.48 4.26 -14.77
C ASN A 177 -0.98 4.49 -16.22
N ILE A 178 0.31 4.33 -16.46
CA ILE A 178 0.93 4.36 -17.80
C ILE A 178 0.87 3.02 -18.54
N VAL A 179 0.18 2.03 -17.98
CA VAL A 179 0.02 0.68 -18.56
C VAL A 179 -1.39 0.47 -19.11
N THR A 180 -1.51 -0.46 -20.08
CA THR A 180 -2.79 -1.04 -20.50
C THR A 180 -2.86 -2.46 -19.93
N PRO A 181 -3.68 -2.71 -18.89
CA PRO A 181 -3.73 -4.02 -18.26
C PRO A 181 -4.62 -5.01 -19.03
N LEU A 182 -4.49 -6.30 -18.71
CA LEU A 182 -5.44 -7.33 -19.14
C LEU A 182 -6.79 -7.20 -18.42
N THR A 183 -6.75 -6.73 -17.18
CA THR A 183 -7.93 -6.40 -16.37
C THR A 183 -7.59 -5.35 -15.32
N SER A 184 -8.56 -4.51 -15.01
CA SER A 184 -8.51 -3.54 -13.91
C SER A 184 -9.30 -4.10 -12.72
N VAL A 185 -8.82 -3.84 -11.51
CA VAL A 185 -9.46 -4.27 -10.27
C VAL A 185 -9.63 -3.07 -9.34
N ILE A 186 -10.83 -2.86 -8.81
CA ILE A 186 -11.08 -1.87 -7.75
C ILE A 186 -11.60 -2.63 -6.52
N THR A 187 -10.76 -2.77 -5.48
CA THR A 187 -11.09 -3.61 -4.31
C THR A 187 -12.28 -3.05 -3.53
N ASN A 188 -12.14 -1.85 -3.00
CA ASN A 188 -13.23 -1.14 -2.32
C ASN A 188 -13.05 0.39 -2.38
N ILE A 189 -14.08 1.13 -1.99
CA ILE A 189 -14.06 2.59 -1.86
C ILE A 189 -14.48 2.97 -0.45
N GLN A 190 -13.58 3.62 0.26
CA GLN A 190 -13.80 4.16 1.61
C GLN A 190 -13.10 5.51 1.76
N TYR A 191 -13.37 6.24 2.85
CA TYR A 191 -12.70 7.50 3.16
C TYR A 191 -11.26 7.23 3.55
N ASP A 192 -10.33 7.76 2.77
CA ASP A 192 -8.91 7.87 3.05
C ASP A 192 -8.29 8.89 2.08
N HIS A 193 -7.19 9.53 2.47
CA HIS A 193 -6.48 10.50 1.65
C HIS A 193 -7.37 11.62 1.07
N GLN A 194 -8.37 12.08 1.85
CA GLN A 194 -9.39 13.03 1.38
C GLN A 194 -8.79 14.36 0.89
N LYS A 195 -7.68 14.79 1.50
CA LYS A 195 -6.92 15.97 1.05
C LYS A 195 -6.52 15.89 -0.43
N TRP A 196 -6.30 14.66 -0.95
CA TRP A 196 -5.78 14.42 -2.29
C TRP A 196 -6.84 13.88 -3.26
N LEU A 197 -7.74 13.04 -2.77
CA LEU A 197 -8.73 12.33 -3.59
C LEU A 197 -10.12 12.96 -3.52
N GLY A 198 -10.29 14.01 -2.70
CA GLY A 198 -11.56 14.68 -2.49
C GLY A 198 -12.34 14.17 -1.28
N GLU A 199 -13.32 14.96 -0.86
CA GLU A 199 -14.04 14.80 0.41
C GLU A 199 -15.20 13.80 0.35
N THR A 200 -15.56 13.29 -0.82
CA THR A 200 -16.71 12.39 -1.01
C THR A 200 -16.28 11.02 -1.53
N LEU A 201 -17.08 9.98 -1.23
CA LEU A 201 -16.86 8.66 -1.81
C LEU A 201 -16.96 8.67 -3.35
N ALA A 202 -17.73 9.58 -3.93
CA ALA A 202 -17.83 9.75 -5.37
C ALA A 202 -16.54 10.30 -5.97
N SER A 203 -15.91 11.30 -5.35
CA SER A 203 -14.62 11.86 -5.82
C SER A 203 -13.49 10.82 -5.68
N ILE A 204 -13.42 10.11 -4.54
CA ILE A 204 -12.46 9.04 -4.33
C ILE A 204 -12.65 7.92 -5.37
N ALA A 205 -13.91 7.55 -5.66
CA ALA A 205 -14.23 6.56 -6.69
C ALA A 205 -13.81 7.03 -8.10
N ALA A 206 -13.98 8.31 -8.43
CA ALA A 206 -13.58 8.87 -9.72
C ALA A 206 -12.06 8.79 -9.94
N GLU A 207 -11.26 9.11 -8.92
CA GLU A 207 -9.81 8.97 -8.99
C GLU A 207 -9.38 7.51 -9.20
N LYS A 208 -10.01 6.57 -8.46
CA LYS A 208 -9.68 5.14 -8.60
C LYS A 208 -10.18 4.55 -9.92
N ALA A 209 -11.35 4.97 -10.38
CA ALA A 209 -11.91 4.56 -11.67
C ALA A 209 -11.07 5.02 -12.89
N GLY A 210 -10.10 5.92 -12.67
CA GLY A 210 -9.16 6.33 -13.73
C GLY A 210 -8.23 5.23 -14.25
N ILE A 211 -8.17 4.06 -13.59
CA ILE A 211 -7.46 2.88 -14.10
C ILE A 211 -8.29 2.05 -15.09
N ILE A 212 -9.57 2.36 -15.27
CA ILE A 212 -10.46 1.67 -16.22
C ILE A 212 -10.05 2.06 -17.64
N LYS A 213 -9.71 1.08 -18.47
CA LYS A 213 -9.24 1.30 -19.84
C LYS A 213 -10.29 0.83 -20.86
N PRO A 214 -10.29 1.41 -22.09
CA PRO A 214 -11.24 1.06 -23.12
C PRO A 214 -11.27 -0.44 -23.42
N GLY A 215 -12.46 -1.06 -23.30
CA GLY A 215 -12.69 -2.46 -23.60
C GLY A 215 -12.06 -3.47 -22.62
N ILE A 216 -11.37 -3.01 -21.59
CA ILE A 216 -10.68 -3.87 -20.62
C ILE A 216 -11.62 -4.25 -19.48
N PRO A 217 -11.75 -5.54 -19.11
CA PRO A 217 -12.59 -5.98 -18.00
C PRO A 217 -12.25 -5.28 -16.69
N LEU A 218 -13.29 -4.93 -15.93
CA LEU A 218 -13.22 -4.38 -14.58
C LEU A 218 -13.89 -5.30 -13.58
N ILE A 219 -13.17 -5.64 -12.52
CA ILE A 219 -13.69 -6.38 -11.37
C ILE A 219 -13.72 -5.43 -10.17
N THR A 220 -14.84 -5.39 -9.43
CA THR A 220 -14.92 -4.58 -8.22
C THR A 220 -15.76 -5.23 -7.12
N ALA A 221 -15.32 -5.01 -5.87
CA ALA A 221 -16.10 -5.28 -4.66
C ALA A 221 -16.42 -3.96 -3.93
N ALA A 222 -16.46 -2.84 -4.65
CA ALA A 222 -16.89 -1.57 -4.09
C ALA A 222 -18.36 -1.65 -3.66
N GLU A 223 -18.64 -1.10 -2.49
CA GLU A 223 -20.00 -0.98 -1.93
C GLU A 223 -20.43 0.49 -1.93
N GLY A 224 -21.72 0.72 -1.77
CA GLY A 224 -22.29 2.07 -1.65
C GLY A 224 -22.67 2.71 -2.99
N LYS A 225 -23.88 3.24 -3.05
CA LYS A 225 -24.52 3.75 -4.27
C LYS A 225 -23.71 4.83 -4.98
N ALA A 226 -23.10 5.76 -4.21
CA ALA A 226 -22.34 6.89 -4.79
C ALA A 226 -21.07 6.40 -5.52
N ALA A 227 -20.32 5.49 -4.91
CA ALA A 227 -19.11 4.93 -5.50
C ALA A 227 -19.42 4.03 -6.70
N LEU A 228 -20.39 3.12 -6.56
CA LEU A 228 -20.80 2.21 -7.63
C LEU A 228 -21.33 2.97 -8.85
N ARG A 229 -22.09 4.05 -8.66
CA ARG A 229 -22.56 4.88 -9.79
C ARG A 229 -21.39 5.39 -10.60
N VAL A 230 -20.36 5.98 -9.97
CA VAL A 230 -19.20 6.51 -10.66
C VAL A 230 -18.43 5.42 -11.41
N ILE A 231 -18.20 4.27 -10.75
CA ILE A 231 -17.51 3.12 -11.34
C ILE A 231 -18.28 2.60 -12.56
N THR A 232 -19.60 2.40 -12.42
CA THR A 232 -20.47 1.88 -13.49
C THR A 232 -20.52 2.84 -14.69
N GLU A 233 -20.69 4.14 -14.43
CA GLU A 233 -20.70 5.17 -15.49
C GLU A 233 -19.36 5.23 -16.22
N THR A 234 -18.24 5.10 -15.49
CA THR A 234 -16.92 5.10 -16.10
C THR A 234 -16.69 3.83 -16.92
N ALA A 235 -17.05 2.65 -16.40
CA ALA A 235 -16.97 1.40 -17.14
C ALA A 235 -17.80 1.46 -18.43
N ARG A 236 -19.03 1.99 -18.36
CA ARG A 236 -19.89 2.19 -19.55
C ARG A 236 -19.25 3.11 -20.58
N ARG A 237 -18.69 4.26 -20.17
CA ARG A 237 -18.00 5.20 -21.07
C ARG A 237 -16.78 4.58 -21.75
N GLN A 238 -16.11 3.67 -21.04
CA GLN A 238 -14.93 2.95 -21.56
C GLN A 238 -15.28 1.65 -22.29
N ASN A 239 -16.58 1.31 -22.45
CA ASN A 239 -17.01 0.01 -22.96
C ASN A 239 -16.32 -1.17 -22.23
N ALA A 240 -16.00 -1.01 -20.95
CA ALA A 240 -15.31 -2.01 -20.12
C ALA A 240 -16.34 -2.99 -19.56
N PRO A 241 -16.20 -4.30 -19.79
CA PRO A 241 -17.02 -5.31 -19.13
C PRO A 241 -16.89 -5.20 -17.62
N LEU A 242 -18.00 -5.01 -16.90
CA LEU A 242 -18.01 -4.78 -15.46
C LEU A 242 -18.56 -5.97 -14.72
N THR A 243 -17.78 -6.48 -13.75
CA THR A 243 -18.22 -7.47 -12.75
C THR A 243 -18.21 -6.82 -11.37
N ILE A 244 -19.39 -6.73 -10.75
CA ILE A 244 -19.57 -6.26 -9.37
C ILE A 244 -19.79 -7.48 -8.49
N LEU A 245 -18.94 -7.66 -7.47
CA LEU A 245 -19.04 -8.79 -6.57
C LEU A 245 -19.96 -8.47 -5.40
N ALA A 246 -20.88 -9.37 -5.11
CA ALA A 246 -21.71 -9.36 -3.93
C ALA A 246 -21.04 -10.14 -2.79
N ARG A 247 -21.54 -9.99 -1.56
CA ARG A 247 -20.95 -10.67 -0.38
C ARG A 247 -21.05 -12.19 -0.45
N GLU A 248 -22.04 -12.70 -1.15
CA GLU A 248 -22.30 -14.13 -1.35
C GLU A 248 -21.15 -14.82 -2.10
N GLU A 249 -20.42 -14.08 -2.94
CA GLU A 249 -19.27 -14.58 -3.70
C GLU A 249 -18.13 -15.09 -2.79
N MET A 250 -18.04 -14.60 -1.56
CA MET A 250 -17.07 -15.09 -0.57
C MET A 250 -17.25 -16.56 -0.19
N TYR A 251 -18.44 -17.12 -0.46
CA TYR A 251 -18.82 -18.48 -0.09
C TYR A 251 -19.06 -19.40 -1.29
N GLN A 252 -18.82 -18.90 -2.50
CA GLN A 252 -18.95 -19.69 -3.73
C GLN A 252 -17.70 -20.54 -4.01
N PRO A 253 -17.83 -21.67 -4.75
CA PRO A 253 -16.65 -22.41 -5.20
C PRO A 253 -15.68 -21.51 -6.00
N PRO A 254 -14.36 -21.68 -5.81
CA PRO A 254 -13.71 -22.66 -4.95
C PRO A 254 -13.52 -22.22 -3.49
N LEU A 255 -13.96 -21.00 -3.12
CA LEU A 255 -13.67 -20.38 -1.81
C LEU A 255 -14.34 -21.10 -0.64
N ASN A 256 -15.50 -21.72 -0.84
CA ASN A 256 -16.21 -22.49 0.18
C ASN A 256 -15.44 -23.73 0.69
N THR A 257 -14.41 -24.14 -0.02
CA THR A 257 -13.57 -25.31 0.33
C THR A 257 -12.14 -24.94 0.72
N ILE A 258 -11.81 -23.64 0.76
CA ILE A 258 -10.46 -23.14 1.05
C ILE A 258 -10.41 -22.60 2.47
N GLN A 259 -9.45 -23.05 3.26
CA GLN A 259 -9.04 -22.38 4.47
C GLN A 259 -7.97 -21.34 4.09
N LEU A 260 -8.35 -20.07 4.06
CA LEU A 260 -7.41 -18.98 3.81
C LEU A 260 -6.48 -18.81 5.03
N PRO A 261 -5.15 -18.70 4.83
CA PRO A 261 -4.22 -18.45 5.92
C PRO A 261 -4.25 -16.99 6.43
N LEU A 262 -4.91 -16.09 5.70
CA LEU A 262 -5.11 -14.71 6.09
C LEU A 262 -6.43 -14.57 6.87
N LEU A 263 -6.36 -14.05 8.10
CA LEU A 263 -7.50 -13.89 8.97
C LEU A 263 -8.44 -12.75 8.51
N GLY A 264 -9.74 -12.88 8.83
CA GLY A 264 -10.76 -11.85 8.64
C GLY A 264 -11.67 -12.07 7.43
N GLN A 265 -12.96 -11.73 7.61
CA GLN A 265 -13.97 -11.86 6.55
C GLN A 265 -13.64 -11.01 5.32
N HIS A 266 -13.02 -9.85 5.50
CA HIS A 266 -12.54 -9.01 4.40
C HIS A 266 -11.52 -9.70 3.51
N GLN A 267 -10.74 -10.65 4.04
CA GLN A 267 -9.79 -11.44 3.24
C GLN A 267 -10.51 -12.45 2.33
N LYS A 268 -11.68 -12.95 2.76
CA LYS A 268 -12.54 -13.76 1.88
C LYS A 268 -13.06 -12.95 0.70
N MET A 269 -13.43 -11.67 0.93
CA MET A 269 -13.83 -10.78 -0.16
C MET A 269 -12.65 -10.46 -1.09
N ASN A 270 -11.45 -10.20 -0.55
CA ASN A 270 -10.25 -10.01 -1.37
C ASN A 270 -9.94 -11.28 -2.21
N ALA A 271 -10.18 -12.46 -1.65
CA ALA A 271 -10.04 -13.73 -2.37
C ALA A 271 -11.12 -13.89 -3.46
N ALA A 272 -12.37 -13.49 -3.19
CA ALA A 272 -13.42 -13.48 -4.22
C ALA A 272 -13.06 -12.55 -5.38
N VAL A 273 -12.51 -11.37 -5.10
CA VAL A 273 -11.98 -10.45 -6.14
C VAL A 273 -10.87 -11.13 -6.94
N ALA A 274 -9.92 -11.80 -6.29
CA ALA A 274 -8.82 -12.49 -6.97
C ALA A 274 -9.34 -13.65 -7.85
N VAL A 275 -10.30 -14.44 -7.36
CA VAL A 275 -10.94 -15.53 -8.14
C VAL A 275 -11.70 -14.98 -9.35
N ALA A 276 -12.53 -13.96 -9.16
CA ALA A 276 -13.26 -13.34 -10.25
C ALA A 276 -12.32 -12.75 -11.31
N THR A 277 -11.21 -12.14 -10.88
CA THR A 277 -10.16 -11.63 -11.76
C THR A 277 -9.52 -12.76 -12.58
N ALA A 278 -9.17 -13.88 -11.93
CA ALA A 278 -8.60 -15.05 -12.61
C ALA A 278 -9.58 -15.64 -13.63
N ARG A 279 -10.86 -15.72 -13.28
CA ARG A 279 -11.92 -16.20 -14.19
C ARG A 279 -12.14 -15.26 -15.39
N ALA A 280 -12.11 -13.96 -15.18
CA ALA A 280 -12.21 -12.97 -16.27
C ALA A 280 -11.04 -13.08 -17.26
N LEU A 281 -9.90 -13.59 -16.82
CA LEU A 281 -8.70 -13.80 -17.65
C LEU A 281 -8.54 -15.24 -18.16
N ALA A 282 -9.52 -16.11 -17.98
CA ALA A 282 -9.40 -17.53 -18.32
C ALA A 282 -9.00 -17.80 -19.79
N ALA A 283 -9.42 -16.94 -20.73
CA ALA A 283 -9.05 -17.05 -22.13
C ALA A 283 -7.62 -16.60 -22.44
N GLN A 284 -7.03 -15.72 -21.63
CA GLN A 284 -5.74 -15.08 -21.89
C GLN A 284 -4.62 -15.66 -21.01
N VAL A 285 -4.93 -15.98 -19.76
CA VAL A 285 -4.03 -16.54 -18.74
C VAL A 285 -4.80 -17.60 -17.94
N PRO A 286 -5.02 -18.79 -18.52
CA PRO A 286 -5.89 -19.79 -17.94
C PRO A 286 -5.35 -20.35 -16.62
N VAL A 287 -6.24 -20.45 -15.64
CA VAL A 287 -6.02 -21.17 -14.39
C VAL A 287 -7.27 -21.95 -14.03
N ASN A 288 -7.12 -23.16 -13.53
CA ASN A 288 -8.23 -23.98 -13.06
C ASN A 288 -8.48 -23.80 -11.56
N ASP A 289 -9.60 -24.30 -11.07
CA ASP A 289 -9.98 -24.18 -9.66
C ASP A 289 -8.98 -24.83 -8.70
N ASP A 290 -8.31 -25.92 -9.09
CA ASP A 290 -7.29 -26.57 -8.26
C ASP A 290 -6.05 -25.70 -8.10
N THR A 291 -5.63 -25.04 -9.16
CA THR A 291 -4.54 -24.06 -9.13
C THR A 291 -4.93 -22.84 -8.26
N ILE A 292 -6.17 -22.36 -8.39
CA ILE A 292 -6.68 -21.28 -7.55
C ILE A 292 -6.66 -21.68 -6.07
N ARG A 293 -7.13 -22.89 -5.72
CA ARG A 293 -7.08 -23.43 -4.35
C ARG A 293 -5.64 -23.51 -3.85
N ALA A 294 -4.75 -24.09 -4.63
CA ALA A 294 -3.34 -24.23 -4.28
C ALA A 294 -2.65 -22.89 -4.06
N GLY A 295 -2.96 -21.86 -4.85
CA GLY A 295 -2.45 -20.52 -4.69
C GLY A 295 -2.98 -19.85 -3.43
N LEU A 296 -4.30 -19.84 -3.23
CA LEU A 296 -4.94 -19.18 -2.10
C LEU A 296 -4.60 -19.82 -0.75
N SER A 297 -4.44 -21.15 -0.69
CA SER A 297 -4.06 -21.84 0.55
C SER A 297 -2.63 -21.57 1.01
N ARG A 298 -1.78 -21.01 0.14
CA ARG A 298 -0.36 -20.71 0.42
C ARG A 298 -0.07 -19.21 0.42
N VAL A 299 -1.10 -18.35 0.32
CA VAL A 299 -0.91 -16.92 0.32
C VAL A 299 -0.37 -16.45 1.67
N HIS A 300 0.63 -15.58 1.61
CA HIS A 300 1.18 -14.92 2.79
C HIS A 300 1.25 -13.41 2.52
N TRP A 301 0.78 -12.60 3.47
CA TRP A 301 0.86 -11.15 3.39
C TRP A 301 1.06 -10.55 4.76
N ALA A 302 2.26 -10.03 5.02
CA ALA A 302 2.66 -9.55 6.33
C ALA A 302 1.88 -8.31 6.79
N GLY A 303 1.70 -8.16 8.10
CA GLY A 303 1.07 -6.99 8.72
C GLY A 303 -0.44 -6.84 8.43
N ARG A 304 -1.13 -7.93 8.10
CA ARG A 304 -2.59 -7.97 7.89
C ARG A 304 -3.20 -9.07 8.74
N LEU A 305 -3.68 -8.68 9.93
CA LEU A 305 -4.14 -9.60 10.97
C LEU A 305 -3.14 -10.76 11.17
N GLN A 306 -1.85 -10.43 11.13
CA GLN A 306 -0.79 -11.41 11.28
C GLN A 306 -0.64 -11.80 12.74
N LEU A 307 -1.03 -13.02 13.06
CA LEU A 307 -0.86 -13.59 14.41
C LEU A 307 0.54 -14.21 14.54
N VAL A 308 1.26 -13.80 15.56
CA VAL A 308 2.59 -14.32 15.92
C VAL A 308 2.52 -14.87 17.33
N THR A 309 2.99 -16.09 17.53
CA THR A 309 3.12 -16.69 18.88
C THR A 309 4.59 -16.70 19.28
N ARG A 310 4.91 -16.05 20.38
CA ARG A 310 6.28 -16.03 20.94
C ARG A 310 6.60 -17.34 21.68
N PRO A 311 7.87 -17.65 21.88
CA PRO A 311 8.26 -18.82 22.69
C PRO A 311 7.69 -18.82 24.10
N SER A 312 7.40 -17.66 24.68
CA SER A 312 6.73 -17.49 25.99
C SER A 312 5.25 -17.89 25.97
N GLY A 313 4.65 -18.17 24.80
CA GLY A 313 3.21 -18.37 24.64
C GLY A 313 2.42 -17.09 24.39
N GLN A 314 3.02 -15.90 24.49
CA GLN A 314 2.37 -14.64 24.19
C GLN A 314 1.95 -14.60 22.71
N GLN A 315 0.71 -14.22 22.46
CA GLN A 315 0.17 -13.99 21.11
C GLN A 315 0.21 -12.50 20.78
N ILE A 316 0.77 -12.16 19.63
CA ILE A 316 0.85 -10.78 19.12
C ILE A 316 0.15 -10.72 17.77
N LEU A 317 -0.89 -9.90 17.68
CA LEU A 317 -1.61 -9.60 16.43
C LEU A 317 -1.06 -8.31 15.83
N LEU A 318 -0.49 -8.39 14.64
CA LEU A 318 0.03 -7.24 13.90
C LEU A 318 -0.95 -6.87 12.79
N ASP A 319 -1.45 -5.64 12.80
CA ASP A 319 -2.36 -5.16 11.75
C ASP A 319 -2.11 -3.71 11.35
N GLY A 320 -1.99 -3.48 10.05
CA GLY A 320 -1.76 -2.16 9.47
C GLY A 320 -3.01 -1.31 9.30
N ALA A 321 -4.05 -1.49 10.11
CA ALA A 321 -5.22 -0.61 10.14
C ALA A 321 -4.79 0.84 10.42
N HIS A 322 -5.07 1.76 9.49
CA HIS A 322 -4.60 3.14 9.54
C HIS A 322 -5.66 4.15 9.07
N ASN A 323 -6.90 3.69 8.91
CA ASN A 323 -8.08 4.50 8.63
C ASN A 323 -9.29 3.90 9.34
N VAL A 324 -10.40 4.63 9.37
CA VAL A 324 -11.64 4.23 10.07
C VAL A 324 -12.15 2.87 9.60
N GLY A 325 -12.13 2.62 8.28
CA GLY A 325 -12.54 1.33 7.72
C GLY A 325 -11.64 0.18 8.16
N GLY A 326 -10.30 0.38 8.16
CA GLY A 326 -9.34 -0.59 8.67
C GLY A 326 -9.52 -0.87 10.17
N ALA A 327 -9.73 0.19 10.98
CA ALA A 327 -10.01 0.05 12.41
C ALA A 327 -11.28 -0.77 12.68
N GLY A 328 -12.35 -0.54 11.90
CA GLY A 328 -13.57 -1.33 11.99
C GLY A 328 -13.37 -2.80 11.67
N ILE A 329 -12.56 -3.10 10.65
CA ILE A 329 -12.21 -4.47 10.26
C ILE A 329 -11.39 -5.16 11.36
N LEU A 330 -10.37 -4.49 11.90
CA LEU A 330 -9.57 -5.01 13.02
C LEU A 330 -10.46 -5.30 14.24
N ALA A 331 -11.35 -4.37 14.58
CA ALA A 331 -12.26 -4.54 15.70
C ALA A 331 -13.20 -5.74 15.51
N ALA A 332 -13.75 -5.92 14.31
CA ALA A 332 -14.59 -7.08 13.99
C ALA A 332 -13.81 -8.39 14.09
N ALA A 333 -12.58 -8.42 13.57
CA ALA A 333 -11.72 -9.59 13.63
C ALA A 333 -11.33 -9.97 15.07
N VAL A 334 -10.98 -8.99 15.91
CA VAL A 334 -10.67 -9.25 17.34
C VAL A 334 -11.88 -9.87 18.03
N ARG A 335 -13.09 -9.34 17.82
CA ARG A 335 -14.31 -9.89 18.44
C ARG A 335 -14.67 -11.29 17.91
N GLU A 336 -14.41 -11.57 16.62
CA GLU A 336 -14.72 -12.85 15.99
C GLU A 336 -13.73 -13.96 16.39
N TYR A 337 -12.43 -13.67 16.32
CA TYR A 337 -11.39 -14.68 16.49
C TYR A 337 -10.82 -14.79 17.91
N PHE A 338 -10.97 -13.72 18.71
CA PHE A 338 -10.38 -13.62 20.05
C PHE A 338 -11.39 -13.12 21.11
N PRO A 339 -12.63 -13.64 21.15
CA PRO A 339 -13.72 -13.08 21.96
C PRO A 339 -13.45 -13.10 23.48
N SER A 340 -12.59 -13.99 23.94
CA SER A 340 -12.24 -14.14 25.38
C SER A 340 -10.87 -13.58 25.74
N ALA A 341 -10.17 -12.94 24.76
CA ALA A 341 -8.84 -12.43 25.03
C ALA A 341 -8.91 -11.12 25.83
N LYS A 342 -8.10 -11.05 26.89
CA LYS A 342 -7.81 -9.78 27.57
C LYS A 342 -6.82 -9.02 26.72
N LEU A 343 -7.35 -8.09 25.92
CA LEU A 343 -6.55 -7.40 24.92
C LEU A 343 -5.73 -6.28 25.53
N THR A 344 -4.43 -6.31 25.30
CA THR A 344 -3.56 -5.14 25.39
C THR A 344 -3.36 -4.56 23.98
N LEU A 345 -3.58 -3.25 23.82
CA LEU A 345 -3.44 -2.55 22.55
C LEU A 345 -2.22 -1.63 22.59
N VAL A 346 -1.27 -1.82 21.68
CA VAL A 346 -0.23 -0.84 21.38
C VAL A 346 -0.67 -0.07 20.14
N LEU A 347 -0.85 1.23 20.29
CA LEU A 347 -1.45 2.08 19.26
C LEU A 347 -0.57 3.29 18.93
N GLY A 348 -0.30 3.50 17.66
CA GLY A 348 0.33 4.70 17.13
C GLY A 348 -0.27 5.04 15.76
N ILE A 349 -0.71 6.28 15.57
CA ILE A 349 -1.47 6.72 14.39
C ILE A 349 -0.83 7.98 13.82
N LEU A 350 -0.93 8.16 12.51
CA LEU A 350 -0.47 9.39 11.85
C LEU A 350 -1.51 10.52 12.03
N ARG A 351 -1.04 11.75 12.21
CA ARG A 351 -1.88 12.95 12.48
C ARG A 351 -2.83 13.30 11.33
N ASP A 352 -2.48 12.92 10.09
CA ASP A 352 -3.29 13.16 8.90
C ASP A 352 -4.46 12.16 8.73
N LYS A 353 -4.61 11.23 9.66
CA LYS A 353 -5.72 10.26 9.68
C LYS A 353 -6.83 10.70 10.63
N ASP A 354 -8.02 10.13 10.47
CA ASP A 354 -9.14 10.35 11.38
C ASP A 354 -8.94 9.52 12.66
N TRP A 355 -7.85 9.86 13.39
CA TRP A 355 -7.43 9.14 14.58
C TRP A 355 -8.46 9.21 15.73
N PRO A 356 -9.27 10.28 15.90
CA PRO A 356 -10.30 10.27 16.94
C PRO A 356 -11.30 9.12 16.74
N ARG A 357 -11.84 8.98 15.52
CA ARG A 357 -12.77 7.88 15.20
C ARG A 357 -12.10 6.51 15.25
N MET A 358 -10.83 6.42 14.91
CA MET A 358 -10.09 5.17 15.07
C MET A 358 -9.96 4.79 16.56
N CYS A 359 -9.70 5.76 17.44
CA CYS A 359 -9.68 5.54 18.89
C CYS A 359 -11.05 5.12 19.41
N ASP A 360 -12.14 5.74 18.96
CA ASP A 360 -13.53 5.36 19.31
C ASP A 360 -13.84 3.88 19.00
N ILE A 361 -13.25 3.35 17.92
CA ILE A 361 -13.46 1.98 17.48
C ILE A 361 -12.55 0.99 18.23
N LEU A 362 -11.26 1.33 18.44
CA LEU A 362 -10.24 0.39 18.91
C LEU A 362 -10.09 0.40 20.43
N ALA A 363 -10.20 1.55 21.10
CA ALA A 363 -10.01 1.64 22.54
C ALA A 363 -11.02 0.79 23.34
N PRO A 364 -12.31 0.66 22.95
CA PRO A 364 -13.26 -0.20 23.67
C PRO A 364 -12.93 -1.70 23.66
N LEU A 365 -11.98 -2.13 22.82
CA LEU A 365 -11.56 -3.54 22.76
C LEU A 365 -10.57 -3.91 23.85
N ALA A 366 -9.85 -2.93 24.43
CA ALA A 366 -8.69 -3.17 25.24
C ALA A 366 -8.92 -2.85 26.73
N GLU A 367 -8.38 -3.70 27.61
CA GLU A 367 -8.27 -3.40 29.04
C GLU A 367 -7.07 -2.48 29.33
N ARG A 368 -6.02 -2.60 28.51
CA ARG A 368 -4.77 -1.83 28.61
C ARG A 368 -4.37 -1.26 27.26
N ILE A 369 -4.03 0.03 27.21
CA ILE A 369 -3.64 0.73 25.99
C ILE A 369 -2.29 1.42 26.21
N LEU A 370 -1.31 1.10 25.37
CA LEU A 370 0.00 1.75 25.35
C LEU A 370 0.09 2.57 24.06
N LEU A 371 0.35 3.85 24.22
CA LEU A 371 0.43 4.81 23.12
C LEU A 371 1.88 5.12 22.81
N VAL A 372 2.23 5.02 21.54
CA VAL A 372 3.61 5.20 21.06
C VAL A 372 3.63 6.19 19.90
N LEU A 373 4.78 6.85 19.71
CA LEU A 373 5.04 7.56 18.46
C LEU A 373 5.21 6.56 17.31
N VAL A 374 4.66 6.89 16.17
CA VAL A 374 5.01 6.23 14.90
C VAL A 374 6.35 6.79 14.43
N PRO A 375 7.28 5.99 13.87
CA PRO A 375 8.53 6.51 13.32
C PRO A 375 8.27 7.30 12.01
N SER A 376 7.65 8.47 12.15
CA SER A 376 7.21 9.37 11.09
C SER A 376 7.06 10.78 11.65
N GLU A 377 7.48 11.80 10.87
CA GLU A 377 7.26 13.21 11.19
C GLU A 377 5.76 13.58 11.32
N ARG A 378 4.89 12.77 10.72
CA ARG A 378 3.44 12.93 10.74
C ARG A 378 2.77 12.20 11.92
N SER A 379 3.51 11.69 12.89
CA SER A 379 2.91 10.99 14.03
C SER A 379 1.98 11.91 14.83
N ALA A 380 0.80 11.42 15.19
CA ALA A 380 0.05 12.00 16.30
C ALA A 380 0.82 11.72 17.61
N THR A 381 0.76 12.65 18.54
CA THR A 381 1.44 12.48 19.83
C THR A 381 0.69 11.50 20.73
N PRO A 382 1.39 10.76 21.60
CA PRO A 382 0.74 9.91 22.60
C PRO A 382 -0.29 10.67 23.44
N GLN A 383 -0.04 11.94 23.76
CA GLN A 383 -0.96 12.80 24.54
C GLN A 383 -2.29 13.04 23.79
N GLU A 384 -2.21 13.35 22.47
CA GLU A 384 -3.41 13.54 21.64
C GLU A 384 -4.25 12.25 21.63
N LEU A 385 -3.60 11.10 21.41
CA LEU A 385 -4.26 9.79 21.37
C LEU A 385 -4.81 9.40 22.75
N ALA A 386 -4.12 9.75 23.86
CA ALA A 386 -4.53 9.41 25.21
C ALA A 386 -5.87 10.03 25.58
N ALA A 387 -6.08 11.29 25.23
CA ALA A 387 -7.35 11.99 25.50
C ALA A 387 -8.53 11.27 24.78
N ALA A 388 -8.36 10.91 23.51
CA ALA A 388 -9.39 10.20 22.76
C ALA A 388 -9.63 8.80 23.28
N CYS A 389 -8.57 8.02 23.59
CA CYS A 389 -8.70 6.65 24.13
C CYS A 389 -9.40 6.65 25.50
N ARG A 390 -9.06 7.58 26.40
CA ARG A 390 -9.73 7.70 27.70
C ARG A 390 -11.20 8.07 27.57
N SER A 391 -11.52 8.97 26.60
CA SER A 391 -12.91 9.32 26.28
C SER A 391 -13.70 8.12 25.75
N ALA A 392 -13.12 7.35 24.85
CA ALA A 392 -13.76 6.20 24.22
C ALA A 392 -13.86 4.97 25.16
N ASN A 393 -12.89 4.81 26.06
CA ASN A 393 -12.88 3.74 27.07
C ASN A 393 -12.34 4.22 28.41
N PRO A 394 -13.21 4.81 29.27
CA PRO A 394 -12.80 5.30 30.61
C PRO A 394 -12.31 4.21 31.57
N ARG A 395 -12.55 2.93 31.27
CA ARG A 395 -12.12 1.81 32.11
C ARG A 395 -10.74 1.28 31.74
N ALA A 396 -10.24 1.60 30.54
CA ALA A 396 -8.94 1.14 30.10
C ALA A 396 -7.80 1.82 30.85
N GLN A 397 -6.76 1.07 31.14
CA GLN A 397 -5.50 1.62 31.62
C GLN A 397 -4.73 2.19 30.44
N VAL A 398 -4.73 3.52 30.29
CA VAL A 398 -4.04 4.22 29.20
C VAL A 398 -2.73 4.79 29.69
N SER A 399 -1.62 4.36 29.08
CA SER A 399 -0.26 4.82 29.35
C SER A 399 0.45 5.25 28.07
N GLU A 400 1.38 6.18 28.22
CA GLU A 400 2.23 6.68 27.14
C GLU A 400 3.61 6.02 27.27
N CYS A 401 4.17 5.60 26.14
CA CYS A 401 5.51 5.02 26.07
C CYS A 401 6.40 5.87 25.15
N THR A 402 7.69 5.93 25.45
CA THR A 402 8.67 6.69 24.66
C THR A 402 8.99 6.01 23.34
N SER A 403 8.77 4.70 23.23
CA SER A 403 9.06 3.91 22.04
C SER A 403 8.22 2.62 21.99
N LEU A 404 8.09 2.04 20.78
CA LEU A 404 7.49 0.72 20.62
C LEU A 404 8.29 -0.37 21.38
N ARG A 405 9.62 -0.26 21.44
CA ARG A 405 10.47 -1.17 22.20
C ARG A 405 10.08 -1.19 23.69
N GLU A 406 9.90 -0.03 24.27
CA GLU A 406 9.45 0.10 25.67
C GLU A 406 8.07 -0.55 25.87
N ALA A 407 7.11 -0.26 24.96
CA ALA A 407 5.78 -0.85 25.00
C ALA A 407 5.81 -2.38 24.91
N LEU A 408 6.63 -2.96 24.01
CA LEU A 408 6.79 -4.41 23.89
C LEU A 408 7.42 -5.07 25.13
N VAL A 409 8.34 -4.38 25.81
CA VAL A 409 8.92 -4.83 27.08
C VAL A 409 7.87 -4.78 28.17
N ALA A 410 7.15 -3.66 28.31
CA ALA A 410 6.12 -3.46 29.33
C ALA A 410 4.93 -4.44 29.19
N THR A 411 4.74 -5.02 28.01
CA THR A 411 3.65 -5.97 27.71
C THR A 411 4.13 -7.42 27.60
N SER A 412 5.38 -7.72 27.96
CA SER A 412 5.97 -9.05 27.79
C SER A 412 5.27 -10.16 28.59
N GLY A 413 4.56 -9.79 29.68
CA GLY A 413 3.75 -10.68 30.49
C GLY A 413 2.28 -10.80 30.09
N ASP A 414 1.83 -9.99 29.10
CA ASP A 414 0.45 -9.99 28.64
C ASP A 414 0.21 -11.19 27.72
N ALA A 415 -0.88 -11.91 27.88
CA ALA A 415 -1.16 -13.10 27.05
C ALA A 415 -1.47 -12.77 25.59
N PHE A 416 -2.19 -11.64 25.34
CA PHE A 416 -2.61 -11.23 24.01
C PHE A 416 -2.36 -9.74 23.79
N LEU A 417 -1.58 -9.43 22.78
CA LEU A 417 -1.18 -8.09 22.37
C LEU A 417 -1.62 -7.80 20.94
N THR A 418 -2.17 -6.61 20.68
CA THR A 418 -2.37 -6.11 19.32
C THR A 418 -1.52 -4.86 19.09
N VAL A 419 -0.78 -4.81 18.00
CA VAL A 419 -0.05 -3.63 17.52
C VAL A 419 -0.73 -3.13 16.26
N ALA A 420 -1.24 -1.88 16.29
CA ALA A 420 -2.03 -1.32 15.20
C ALA A 420 -1.94 0.21 15.09
N GLY A 421 -2.60 0.77 14.07
CA GLY A 421 -2.76 2.20 13.83
C GLY A 421 -1.92 2.75 12.69
N SER A 422 -0.83 2.06 12.31
CA SER A 422 0.04 2.46 11.21
C SER A 422 0.83 1.29 10.63
N LEU A 423 1.04 1.30 9.32
CA LEU A 423 1.96 0.37 8.65
C LEU A 423 3.41 0.56 9.09
N TYR A 424 3.81 1.78 9.40
CA TYR A 424 5.15 2.10 9.93
C TYR A 424 5.39 1.43 11.29
N LEU A 425 4.39 1.51 12.17
CA LEU A 425 4.46 0.90 13.49
C LEU A 425 4.52 -0.63 13.40
N VAL A 426 3.73 -1.22 12.50
CA VAL A 426 3.77 -2.66 12.23
C VAL A 426 5.12 -3.08 11.65
N GLY A 427 5.69 -2.29 10.74
CA GLY A 427 7.04 -2.54 10.22
C GLY A 427 8.11 -2.51 11.31
N GLU A 428 8.06 -1.53 12.23
CA GLU A 428 8.94 -1.46 13.40
C GLU A 428 8.75 -2.67 14.32
N ALA A 429 7.50 -3.07 14.57
CA ALA A 429 7.21 -4.27 15.36
C ALA A 429 7.80 -5.53 14.73
N MET A 430 7.71 -5.67 13.41
CA MET A 430 8.29 -6.81 12.68
C MET A 430 9.81 -6.87 12.80
N GLU A 431 10.51 -5.73 12.79
CA GLU A 431 11.96 -5.69 13.04
C GLU A 431 12.28 -6.08 14.47
N LEU A 432 11.62 -5.46 15.46
CA LEU A 432 11.87 -5.72 16.87
C LEU A 432 11.56 -7.16 17.30
N LEU A 433 10.62 -7.80 16.60
CA LEU A 433 10.23 -9.20 16.81
C LEU A 433 11.00 -10.18 15.89
N HIS A 434 11.96 -9.70 15.10
CA HIS A 434 12.74 -10.51 14.16
C HIS A 434 11.90 -11.31 13.16
N LEU A 435 10.78 -10.73 12.69
CA LEU A 435 9.87 -11.33 11.72
C LEU A 435 10.20 -11.01 10.26
N SER A 436 11.09 -10.07 10.03
CA SER A 436 11.57 -9.68 8.70
C SER A 436 13.00 -10.17 8.49
N PRO A 437 13.33 -10.72 7.31
CA PRO A 437 14.71 -11.05 6.95
C PRO A 437 15.57 -9.80 6.68
N ALA A 438 14.94 -8.65 6.43
CA ALA A 438 15.64 -7.40 6.20
C ALA A 438 16.17 -6.82 7.52
N LYS A 439 17.43 -6.35 7.49
CA LYS A 439 18.13 -5.79 8.66
C LYS A 439 18.23 -4.27 8.66
N THR A 440 17.50 -3.60 7.77
CA THR A 440 17.65 -2.17 7.52
C THR A 440 16.57 -1.38 8.23
N SER A 441 16.95 -0.68 9.29
CA SER A 441 16.06 0.09 10.17
C SER A 441 15.54 1.40 9.56
N ASP A 442 16.11 1.87 8.45
CA ASP A 442 15.96 3.28 8.04
C ASP A 442 15.14 3.48 6.76
N GLU A 443 14.80 2.40 6.05
CA GLU A 443 14.16 2.50 4.73
C GLU A 443 12.66 2.86 4.80
N ARG A 444 12.02 2.68 5.96
CA ARG A 444 10.60 3.08 6.16
C ARG A 444 10.36 4.56 5.90
N GLY A 445 11.36 5.40 6.14
CA GLY A 445 11.30 6.82 5.81
C GLY A 445 11.06 7.11 4.33
N LEU A 446 11.36 6.17 3.40
CA LEU A 446 11.02 6.30 1.98
C LEU A 446 9.50 6.27 1.70
N ASN A 447 8.68 5.86 2.67
CA ASN A 447 7.23 5.94 2.60
C ASN A 447 6.69 7.35 2.94
N GLU A 448 7.53 8.25 3.48
CA GLU A 448 7.14 9.62 3.78
C GLU A 448 7.10 10.47 2.50
N TRP A 449 6.13 11.34 2.43
CA TRP A 449 6.04 12.38 1.42
C TRP A 449 6.09 13.73 2.14
N SER A 450 7.12 14.51 1.91
CA SER A 450 7.17 15.88 2.38
C SER A 450 6.01 16.65 1.74
N GLY A 451 5.09 17.12 2.58
CA GLY A 451 3.92 17.84 2.10
C GLY A 451 4.29 19.23 1.60
N SER A 452 4.53 19.40 0.31
CA SER A 452 4.27 20.68 -0.33
C SER A 452 2.76 20.88 -0.41
N SER A 453 2.28 22.06 -0.08
CA SER A 453 0.88 22.48 -0.14
C SER A 453 0.20 22.00 -1.44
N ALA A 454 -1.00 21.40 -1.30
CA ALA A 454 -1.83 21.06 -2.46
C ALA A 454 -2.02 22.29 -3.36
N PRO A 455 -1.83 22.20 -4.69
CA PRO A 455 -2.21 23.30 -5.57
C PRO A 455 -3.72 23.48 -5.53
N ALA A 456 -4.16 24.69 -5.16
CA ALA A 456 -5.57 25.06 -5.05
C ALA A 456 -6.34 25.07 -6.38
N GLU A 457 -5.72 24.70 -7.51
CA GLU A 457 -6.29 24.94 -8.85
C GLU A 457 -6.64 23.70 -9.68
N ALA A 458 -6.44 22.48 -9.19
CA ALA A 458 -6.79 21.30 -10.00
C ALA A 458 -8.32 21.04 -10.11
N ALA A 459 -9.15 21.78 -9.38
CA ALA A 459 -10.62 21.63 -9.38
C ALA A 459 -11.35 22.45 -10.45
N ALA A 460 -10.69 23.38 -11.16
CA ALA A 460 -11.37 24.32 -12.05
C ALA A 460 -11.32 23.97 -13.54
N SER A 461 -10.54 23.00 -14.01
CA SER A 461 -10.39 22.71 -15.44
C SER A 461 -11.26 21.57 -15.97
N SER A 462 -12.19 21.01 -15.19
CA SER A 462 -13.11 19.96 -15.66
C SER A 462 -14.51 20.47 -16.04
N ARG A 463 -14.68 21.78 -16.21
CA ARG A 463 -15.91 22.38 -16.76
C ARG A 463 -15.59 23.11 -18.07
N ARG A 464 -15.31 22.37 -19.12
CA ARG A 464 -15.58 22.75 -20.52
C ARG A 464 -15.64 21.48 -21.38
#